data_56fe79713854b7db38e0c673982d38ba
#
_entry.id   56fe79713854b7db38e0c673982d38ba
#
_cell.length_a   1.000
_cell.length_b   1.000
_cell.length_c   1.000
_cell.angle_alpha   90.00
_cell.angle_beta   90.00
_cell.angle_gamma   90.00
#
_symmetry.space_group_name_H-M   'P 1'
#
loop_
_entity.id
_entity.type
_entity.pdbx_description
1 polymer ?
#
loop_
_entity_poly.entity_id
_entity_poly.type
_entity_poly.pdbx_seq_one_letter_code
_entity_poly.pdbx_strand_id
1 'polypeptide(L)'
;MLVETKLFKINEPVHLESGKELPQVDIAYETYGKLNENGDNAILLLHALTGDAHAAGYHQGDKKPGWWDDMVGSGKAFDTDKYFVICSNMLGGCKGTTGPNSINPATGVEYGLSFPVITIEDVVKVQKKLTDFLGVKKLIVAGGSMGGMQALEWALSYGDMVSHVIVIASTPRLSAQSIAFNAVGRNAILSDPNFNNGNYYHAEKPEKGLAIARMVGHITYLCEEAMHEKFARRFQDKDSPNFNFDIDFEVESYLAHQGQTFVDRFDANSYLYITKAVDYFDIAKKYVSLEKAFKDTKSKYLVISFSSDWLFPSSQSKELVKALMENKKDVSYCEIQSPCGHDAFLLEYETQTRIIRSFLCTD
;
A
#
# COMPACT_ATOMS: atom_id res chain seq x y z
N MET A 1 3.42 -17.64 -14.30
CA MET A 1 4.39 -18.06 -13.25
C MET A 1 3.59 -18.56 -12.06
N LEU A 2 3.91 -19.77 -11.53
CA LEU A 2 3.31 -20.27 -10.28
C LEU A 2 4.17 -19.79 -9.11
N VAL A 3 3.53 -19.29 -8.04
CA VAL A 3 4.18 -18.66 -6.89
C VAL A 3 3.60 -19.22 -5.60
N GLU A 4 4.39 -19.22 -4.54
CA GLU A 4 3.97 -19.63 -3.20
C GLU A 4 4.30 -18.54 -2.19
N THR A 5 3.35 -18.23 -1.32
CA THR A 5 3.58 -17.35 -0.17
C THR A 5 4.41 -18.10 0.88
N LYS A 6 5.54 -17.51 1.26
CA LYS A 6 6.46 -17.99 2.28
C LYS A 6 6.21 -17.26 3.60
N LEU A 7 6.65 -17.84 4.70
CA LEU A 7 6.55 -17.26 6.03
C LEU A 7 7.94 -17.12 6.66
N PHE A 8 8.29 -15.93 7.11
CA PHE A 8 9.44 -15.66 7.96
C PHE A 8 8.98 -15.30 9.37
N LYS A 9 9.60 -15.88 10.40
CA LYS A 9 9.25 -15.66 11.81
C LYS A 9 10.33 -14.88 12.52
N ILE A 10 9.95 -13.77 13.12
CA ILE A 10 10.75 -13.02 14.08
C ILE A 10 10.35 -13.52 15.46
N ASN A 11 11.24 -14.28 16.12
CA ASN A 11 10.99 -14.89 17.44
C ASN A 11 11.47 -14.01 18.61
N GLU A 12 11.90 -12.80 18.33
CA GLU A 12 12.32 -11.80 19.32
C GLU A 12 11.29 -10.66 19.38
N PRO A 13 11.16 -9.97 20.51
CA PRO A 13 10.25 -8.85 20.63
C PRO A 13 10.57 -7.73 19.62
N VAL A 14 9.54 -7.21 18.99
CA VAL A 14 9.60 -6.05 18.09
C VAL A 14 9.07 -4.82 18.81
N HIS A 15 9.96 -3.89 19.16
CA HIS A 15 9.59 -2.61 19.78
C HIS A 15 9.03 -1.65 18.74
N LEU A 16 7.87 -1.09 19.01
CA LEU A 16 7.13 -0.19 18.15
C LEU A 16 7.32 1.27 18.57
N GLU A 17 7.10 2.19 17.63
CA GLU A 17 7.16 3.64 17.87
C GLU A 17 6.19 4.10 18.97
N SER A 18 5.07 3.40 19.13
CA SER A 18 4.09 3.65 20.21
C SER A 18 4.61 3.32 21.62
N GLY A 19 5.84 2.81 21.76
CA GLY A 19 6.41 2.33 23.03
C GLY A 19 5.89 0.96 23.47
N LYS A 20 5.00 0.35 22.69
CA LYS A 20 4.55 -1.05 22.89
C LYS A 20 5.47 -2.02 22.16
N GLU A 21 5.27 -3.31 22.40
CA GLU A 21 6.00 -4.38 21.70
C GLU A 21 5.07 -5.49 21.22
N LEU A 22 5.50 -6.15 20.15
CA LEU A 22 4.96 -7.44 19.71
C LEU A 22 5.97 -8.52 20.11
N PRO A 23 5.57 -9.56 20.86
CA PRO A 23 6.51 -10.57 21.37
C PRO A 23 7.13 -11.41 20.24
N GLN A 24 6.43 -11.55 19.13
CA GLN A 24 6.87 -12.20 17.91
C GLN A 24 6.11 -11.62 16.72
N VAL A 25 6.69 -11.72 15.51
CA VAL A 25 6.04 -11.29 14.27
C VAL A 25 6.28 -12.33 13.18
N ASP A 26 5.20 -12.80 12.57
CA ASP A 26 5.23 -13.58 11.34
C ASP A 26 5.12 -12.62 10.15
N ILE A 27 5.90 -12.85 9.08
CA ILE A 27 5.87 -12.05 7.86
C ILE A 27 5.59 -12.99 6.68
N ALA A 28 4.45 -12.81 6.05
CA ALA A 28 4.12 -13.45 4.78
C ALA A 28 4.80 -12.68 3.64
N TYR A 29 5.50 -13.38 2.74
CA TYR A 29 6.21 -12.75 1.63
C TYR A 29 6.31 -13.67 0.42
N GLU A 30 6.53 -13.07 -0.73
CA GLU A 30 6.81 -13.74 -1.99
C GLU A 30 8.09 -13.21 -2.63
N THR A 31 8.72 -14.03 -3.46
CA THR A 31 9.96 -13.67 -4.15
C THR A 31 9.91 -14.10 -5.60
N TYR A 32 10.50 -13.30 -6.47
CA TYR A 32 10.56 -13.52 -7.92
C TYR A 32 12.00 -13.30 -8.41
N GLY A 33 12.49 -14.12 -9.32
CA GLY A 33 13.90 -14.05 -9.74
C GLY A 33 14.86 -14.65 -8.72
N LYS A 34 16.14 -14.26 -8.76
CA LYS A 34 17.20 -14.79 -7.90
C LYS A 34 18.09 -13.68 -7.35
N LEU A 35 18.38 -13.76 -6.04
CA LEU A 35 19.39 -12.92 -5.40
C LEU A 35 20.78 -13.35 -5.91
N ASN A 36 21.60 -12.40 -6.31
CA ASN A 36 22.99 -12.64 -6.69
C ASN A 36 23.88 -12.90 -5.48
N GLU A 37 25.11 -13.38 -5.70
CA GLU A 37 26.06 -13.71 -4.64
C GLU A 37 26.48 -12.50 -3.79
N ASN A 38 26.46 -11.31 -4.38
CA ASN A 38 26.76 -10.07 -3.68
C ASN A 38 25.61 -9.59 -2.78
N GLY A 39 24.37 -10.03 -3.02
CA GLY A 39 23.17 -9.57 -2.31
C GLY A 39 22.76 -8.14 -2.66
N ASP A 40 23.09 -7.65 -3.87
CA ASP A 40 22.95 -6.23 -4.24
C ASP A 40 21.97 -5.97 -5.42
N ASN A 41 21.29 -7.01 -5.94
CA ASN A 41 20.31 -6.90 -7.01
C ASN A 41 18.85 -7.02 -6.54
N ALA A 42 18.55 -6.66 -5.30
CA ALA A 42 17.19 -6.83 -4.76
C ALA A 42 16.31 -5.60 -5.02
N ILE A 43 15.02 -5.86 -5.33
CA ILE A 43 13.95 -4.86 -5.35
C ILE A 43 12.89 -5.26 -4.32
N LEU A 44 12.55 -4.37 -3.40
CA LEU A 44 11.43 -4.55 -2.49
C LEU A 44 10.22 -3.78 -3.00
N LEU A 45 9.18 -4.50 -3.36
CA LEU A 45 7.88 -3.93 -3.72
C LEU A 45 7.03 -3.74 -2.47
N LEU A 46 6.49 -2.54 -2.35
CA LEU A 46 5.75 -2.07 -1.20
C LEU A 46 4.30 -1.84 -1.61
N HIS A 47 3.41 -2.70 -1.15
CA HIS A 47 2.02 -2.67 -1.58
C HIS A 47 1.22 -1.52 -0.97
N ALA A 48 0.14 -1.14 -1.64
CA ALA A 48 -0.81 -0.14 -1.18
C ALA A 48 -1.71 -0.68 -0.05
N LEU A 49 -2.57 0.16 0.52
CA LEU A 49 -3.38 -0.06 1.72
C LEU A 49 -4.07 -1.43 1.78
N THR A 50 -4.60 -1.92 0.66
CA THR A 50 -5.37 -3.17 0.59
C THR A 50 -4.71 -4.25 -0.25
N GLY A 51 -3.43 -4.09 -0.58
CA GLY A 51 -2.60 -5.11 -1.22
C GLY A 51 -2.11 -6.16 -0.22
N ASP A 52 -1.29 -7.07 -0.73
CA ASP A 52 -0.65 -8.12 0.03
C ASP A 52 0.69 -8.55 -0.63
N ALA A 53 1.27 -9.65 -0.18
CA ALA A 53 2.54 -10.15 -0.71
C ALA A 53 2.45 -10.65 -2.17
N HIS A 54 1.25 -10.98 -2.66
CA HIS A 54 1.06 -11.56 -3.99
C HIS A 54 1.12 -10.50 -5.10
N ALA A 55 2.33 -10.09 -5.46
CA ALA A 55 2.53 -9.05 -6.46
C ALA A 55 2.37 -9.55 -7.90
N ALA A 56 2.78 -10.78 -8.21
CA ALA A 56 2.75 -11.31 -9.58
C ALA A 56 2.59 -12.83 -9.64
N GLY A 57 2.22 -13.34 -10.82
CA GLY A 57 1.98 -14.78 -11.03
C GLY A 57 0.67 -15.24 -10.43
N TYR A 58 0.53 -16.53 -10.20
CA TYR A 58 -0.69 -17.18 -9.71
C TYR A 58 -0.34 -18.13 -8.58
N HIS A 59 -1.16 -18.21 -7.55
CA HIS A 59 -1.18 -19.38 -6.68
C HIS A 59 -1.93 -20.53 -7.34
N GLN A 60 -1.76 -21.73 -6.80
CA GLN A 60 -2.47 -22.89 -7.32
C GLN A 60 -4.00 -22.71 -7.17
N GLY A 61 -4.70 -22.69 -8.30
CA GLY A 61 -6.16 -22.52 -8.35
C GLY A 61 -6.66 -21.08 -8.50
N ASP A 62 -5.79 -20.08 -8.49
CA ASP A 62 -6.17 -18.70 -8.71
C ASP A 62 -6.68 -18.45 -10.13
N LYS A 63 -7.70 -17.61 -10.23
CA LYS A 63 -8.27 -17.14 -11.51
C LYS A 63 -7.65 -15.82 -11.97
N LYS A 64 -6.99 -15.09 -11.09
CA LYS A 64 -6.39 -13.78 -11.36
C LYS A 64 -4.95 -13.79 -10.87
N PRO A 65 -4.04 -13.08 -11.56
CA PRO A 65 -2.66 -12.94 -11.11
C PRO A 65 -2.54 -11.99 -9.92
N GLY A 66 -1.33 -11.88 -9.39
CA GLY A 66 -0.97 -10.88 -8.39
C GLY A 66 -1.28 -9.45 -8.83
N TRP A 67 -1.40 -8.54 -7.85
CA TRP A 67 -1.93 -7.19 -8.05
C TRP A 67 -1.09 -6.29 -8.95
N TRP A 68 0.15 -6.63 -9.22
CA TRP A 68 1.08 -5.89 -10.10
C TRP A 68 1.75 -6.79 -11.15
N ASP A 69 1.08 -7.86 -11.55
CA ASP A 69 1.64 -8.82 -12.53
C ASP A 69 2.16 -8.15 -13.80
N ASP A 70 1.48 -7.09 -14.28
CA ASP A 70 1.91 -6.35 -15.46
C ASP A 70 3.27 -5.66 -15.30
N MET A 71 3.70 -5.42 -14.07
CA MET A 71 4.95 -4.72 -13.75
C MET A 71 6.10 -5.67 -13.36
N VAL A 72 5.82 -6.92 -12.97
CA VAL A 72 6.81 -7.88 -12.42
C VAL A 72 6.94 -9.09 -13.31
N GLY A 73 8.15 -9.39 -13.78
CA GLY A 73 8.43 -10.54 -14.63
C GLY A 73 9.56 -10.30 -15.60
N SER A 74 9.91 -11.33 -16.39
CA SER A 74 10.93 -11.22 -17.43
C SER A 74 10.60 -10.10 -18.42
N GLY A 75 11.54 -9.14 -18.59
CA GLY A 75 11.41 -8.01 -19.49
C GLY A 75 10.41 -6.93 -19.07
N LYS A 76 9.72 -7.05 -17.93
CA LYS A 76 8.80 -6.05 -17.37
C LYS A 76 9.55 -4.93 -16.62
N ALA A 77 8.84 -4.02 -15.96
CA ALA A 77 9.43 -2.90 -15.21
C ALA A 77 10.41 -3.40 -14.14
N PHE A 78 9.97 -4.37 -13.34
CA PHE A 78 10.76 -5.08 -12.35
C PHE A 78 11.17 -6.44 -12.93
N ASP A 79 12.25 -6.40 -13.71
CA ASP A 79 12.73 -7.51 -14.55
C ASP A 79 13.34 -8.63 -13.71
N THR A 80 12.63 -9.74 -13.59
CA THR A 80 13.05 -10.90 -12.78
C THR A 80 14.23 -11.68 -13.36
N ASP A 81 14.66 -11.40 -14.58
CA ASP A 81 15.90 -11.95 -15.15
C ASP A 81 17.14 -11.26 -14.59
N LYS A 82 16.99 -10.03 -14.08
CA LYS A 82 18.06 -9.19 -13.54
C LYS A 82 17.98 -9.02 -12.04
N TYR A 83 16.78 -8.89 -11.50
CA TYR A 83 16.53 -8.53 -10.13
C TYR A 83 15.88 -9.65 -9.32
N PHE A 84 16.22 -9.70 -8.06
CA PHE A 84 15.51 -10.47 -7.04
C PHE A 84 14.41 -9.59 -6.46
N VAL A 85 13.18 -9.78 -6.92
CA VAL A 85 12.03 -8.99 -6.49
C VAL A 85 11.41 -9.64 -5.27
N ILE A 86 11.14 -8.86 -4.23
CA ILE A 86 10.54 -9.27 -2.96
C ILE A 86 9.27 -8.45 -2.78
N CYS A 87 8.17 -9.08 -2.37
CA CYS A 87 6.99 -8.39 -1.87
C CYS A 87 6.56 -9.03 -0.55
N SER A 88 6.40 -8.25 0.50
CA SER A 88 5.92 -8.73 1.80
C SER A 88 4.58 -8.12 2.14
N ASN A 89 3.70 -8.90 2.77
CA ASN A 89 2.52 -8.33 3.39
C ASN A 89 2.93 -7.50 4.61
N MET A 90 2.36 -6.30 4.75
CA MET A 90 2.73 -5.36 5.80
C MET A 90 2.31 -5.83 7.20
N LEU A 91 3.03 -5.40 8.22
CA LEU A 91 2.62 -5.52 9.62
C LEU A 91 1.24 -4.87 9.82
N GLY A 92 0.35 -5.53 10.55
CA GLY A 92 -1.03 -5.07 10.74
C GLY A 92 -1.99 -5.44 9.60
N GLY A 93 -1.49 -6.03 8.51
CA GLY A 93 -2.31 -6.59 7.43
C GLY A 93 -3.00 -7.91 7.82
N CYS A 94 -3.91 -8.37 6.96
CA CYS A 94 -4.72 -9.58 7.25
C CYS A 94 -4.38 -10.80 6.38
N LYS A 95 -3.25 -10.76 5.68
CA LYS A 95 -2.85 -11.80 4.71
C LYS A 95 -1.55 -12.51 5.12
N GLY A 96 -1.54 -13.08 6.33
CA GLY A 96 -0.46 -13.94 6.83
C GLY A 96 0.66 -13.24 7.61
N THR A 97 0.85 -11.93 7.48
CA THR A 97 1.71 -11.16 8.39
C THR A 97 0.93 -10.83 9.67
N THR A 98 1.62 -10.82 10.81
CA THR A 98 1.03 -10.51 12.10
C THR A 98 0.23 -9.21 12.06
N GLY A 99 -1.02 -9.29 12.46
CA GLY A 99 -1.99 -8.21 12.49
C GLY A 99 -3.08 -8.44 13.53
N PRO A 100 -4.11 -7.62 13.56
CA PRO A 100 -5.22 -7.76 14.51
C PRO A 100 -5.94 -9.12 14.48
N ASN A 101 -5.98 -9.77 13.32
CA ASN A 101 -6.56 -11.10 13.12
C ASN A 101 -5.61 -12.26 13.47
N SER A 102 -4.40 -11.97 13.91
CA SER A 102 -3.45 -12.99 14.38
C SER A 102 -3.71 -13.38 15.82
N ILE A 103 -3.36 -14.62 16.16
CA ILE A 103 -3.46 -15.10 17.55
C ILE A 103 -2.42 -14.38 18.42
N ASN A 104 -2.88 -13.77 19.49
CA ASN A 104 -2.03 -13.19 20.51
C ASN A 104 -1.46 -14.33 21.39
N PRO A 105 -0.14 -14.54 21.42
CA PRO A 105 0.46 -15.65 22.17
C PRO A 105 0.26 -15.55 23.68
N ALA A 106 -0.05 -14.36 24.21
CA ALA A 106 -0.30 -14.16 25.63
C ALA A 106 -1.71 -14.60 26.05
N THR A 107 -2.69 -14.59 25.14
CA THR A 107 -4.10 -14.87 25.46
C THR A 107 -4.65 -16.12 24.76
N GLY A 108 -4.02 -16.55 23.66
CA GLY A 108 -4.47 -17.67 22.82
C GLY A 108 -5.66 -17.37 21.91
N VAL A 109 -6.08 -16.09 21.83
CA VAL A 109 -7.15 -15.61 20.93
C VAL A 109 -6.60 -14.48 20.05
N GLU A 110 -7.37 -14.07 19.02
CA GLU A 110 -6.95 -12.98 18.14
C GLU A 110 -6.70 -11.68 18.92
N TYR A 111 -5.76 -10.88 18.41
CA TYR A 111 -5.46 -9.59 19.04
C TYR A 111 -6.66 -8.64 19.07
N GLY A 112 -7.44 -8.58 17.98
CA GLY A 112 -8.50 -7.59 17.84
C GLY A 112 -7.99 -6.17 18.12
N LEU A 113 -8.71 -5.40 18.93
CA LEU A 113 -8.27 -4.06 19.37
C LEU A 113 -7.15 -4.07 20.43
N SER A 114 -6.71 -5.22 20.92
CA SER A 114 -5.50 -5.30 21.75
C SER A 114 -4.21 -5.26 20.95
N PHE A 115 -4.29 -5.38 19.60
CA PHE A 115 -3.14 -5.18 18.74
C PHE A 115 -2.59 -3.76 18.95
N PRO A 116 -1.28 -3.57 19.05
CA PRO A 116 -0.72 -2.24 19.25
C PRO A 116 -0.89 -1.37 18.00
N VAL A 117 -1.13 -0.08 18.19
CA VAL A 117 -1.11 0.87 17.08
C VAL A 117 0.30 0.93 16.50
N ILE A 118 0.38 0.78 15.20
CA ILE A 118 1.60 0.75 14.41
C ILE A 118 1.74 2.02 13.56
N THR A 119 2.94 2.26 13.06
CA THR A 119 3.27 3.33 12.11
C THR A 119 3.91 2.76 10.83
N ILE A 120 4.12 3.60 9.82
CA ILE A 120 4.87 3.21 8.61
C ILE A 120 6.33 2.87 8.96
N GLU A 121 6.91 3.51 9.97
CA GLU A 121 8.24 3.17 10.49
C GLU A 121 8.28 1.74 11.05
N ASP A 122 7.28 1.36 11.83
CA ASP A 122 7.18 0.00 12.38
C ASP A 122 7.07 -1.06 11.27
N VAL A 123 6.30 -0.75 10.21
CA VAL A 123 6.18 -1.62 9.03
C VAL A 123 7.54 -1.80 8.37
N VAL A 124 8.26 -0.72 8.12
CA VAL A 124 9.58 -0.74 7.48
C VAL A 124 10.63 -1.44 8.36
N LYS A 125 10.57 -1.27 9.68
CA LYS A 125 11.43 -1.99 10.64
C LYS A 125 11.25 -3.51 10.55
N VAL A 126 10.02 -3.97 10.40
CA VAL A 126 9.71 -5.40 10.24
C VAL A 126 10.18 -5.92 8.88
N GLN A 127 9.97 -5.16 7.80
CA GLN A 127 10.47 -5.48 6.47
C GLN A 127 12.01 -5.56 6.42
N LYS A 128 12.70 -4.71 7.19
CA LYS A 128 14.18 -4.74 7.30
C LYS A 128 14.66 -6.09 7.84
N LYS A 129 14.02 -6.65 8.86
CA LYS A 129 14.36 -7.97 9.38
C LYS A 129 14.18 -9.07 8.33
N LEU A 130 13.16 -8.97 7.49
CA LEU A 130 12.97 -9.90 6.36
C LEU A 130 14.10 -9.77 5.34
N THR A 131 14.47 -8.55 4.95
CA THR A 131 15.55 -8.35 3.96
C THR A 131 16.91 -8.83 4.49
N ASP A 132 17.16 -8.67 5.79
CA ASP A 132 18.36 -9.23 6.44
C ASP A 132 18.38 -10.75 6.42
N PHE A 133 17.24 -11.37 6.75
CA PHE A 133 17.10 -12.83 6.69
C PHE A 133 17.34 -13.37 5.28
N LEU A 134 16.89 -12.65 4.24
CA LEU A 134 17.10 -13.02 2.85
C LEU A 134 18.53 -12.76 2.34
N GLY A 135 19.40 -12.13 3.14
CA GLY A 135 20.79 -11.84 2.77
C GLY A 135 20.95 -10.63 1.86
N VAL A 136 19.95 -9.74 1.78
CA VAL A 136 19.99 -8.53 0.95
C VAL A 136 20.92 -7.49 1.57
N LYS A 137 21.88 -6.99 0.79
CA LYS A 137 22.85 -5.96 1.22
C LYS A 137 22.59 -4.60 0.59
N LYS A 138 22.06 -4.57 -0.63
CA LYS A 138 21.62 -3.35 -1.33
C LYS A 138 20.22 -3.55 -1.86
N LEU A 139 19.45 -2.47 -1.88
CA LEU A 139 18.02 -2.54 -2.12
C LEU A 139 17.56 -1.38 -3.01
N ILE A 140 16.73 -1.68 -3.97
CA ILE A 140 15.84 -0.74 -4.64
C ILE A 140 14.49 -0.88 -3.94
N VAL A 141 13.85 0.22 -3.56
CA VAL A 141 12.52 0.21 -2.99
C VAL A 141 11.53 0.87 -3.94
N ALA A 142 10.39 0.24 -4.16
CA ALA A 142 9.37 0.74 -5.10
C ALA A 142 7.96 0.53 -4.54
N GLY A 143 7.13 1.57 -4.59
CA GLY A 143 5.75 1.43 -4.15
C GLY A 143 4.84 2.55 -4.61
N GLY A 144 3.56 2.21 -4.79
CA GLY A 144 2.49 3.14 -5.09
C GLY A 144 1.64 3.47 -3.87
N SER A 145 1.10 4.69 -3.80
CA SER A 145 0.22 5.11 -2.71
C SER A 145 0.91 4.99 -1.34
N MET A 146 0.32 4.27 -0.39
CA MET A 146 0.95 3.93 0.89
C MET A 146 2.30 3.20 0.71
N GLY A 147 2.49 2.46 -0.37
CA GLY A 147 3.77 1.83 -0.69
C GLY A 147 4.87 2.85 -0.95
N GLY A 148 4.54 4.01 -1.53
CA GLY A 148 5.47 5.11 -1.70
C GLY A 148 5.88 5.78 -0.37
N MET A 149 4.97 5.84 0.61
CA MET A 149 5.30 6.28 1.98
C MET A 149 6.32 5.33 2.63
N GLN A 150 6.11 4.02 2.47
CA GLN A 150 7.07 3.01 2.94
C GLN A 150 8.42 3.15 2.24
N ALA A 151 8.44 3.42 0.91
CA ALA A 151 9.68 3.63 0.16
C ALA A 151 10.48 4.85 0.65
N LEU A 152 9.79 5.94 0.98
CA LEU A 152 10.39 7.13 1.59
C LEU A 152 10.95 6.80 2.98
N GLU A 153 10.21 6.09 3.81
CA GLU A 153 10.68 5.70 5.15
C GLU A 153 11.90 4.77 5.08
N TRP A 154 11.95 3.84 4.11
CA TRP A 154 13.14 3.02 3.86
C TRP A 154 14.40 3.86 3.57
N ALA A 155 14.26 4.89 2.72
CA ALA A 155 15.37 5.79 2.40
C ALA A 155 15.85 6.59 3.61
N LEU A 156 14.94 6.95 4.52
CA LEU A 156 15.24 7.73 5.72
C LEU A 156 15.84 6.86 6.84
N SER A 157 15.26 5.69 7.07
CA SER A 157 15.67 4.81 8.18
C SER A 157 16.87 3.91 7.83
N TYR A 158 17.01 3.53 6.54
CA TYR A 158 18.03 2.57 6.09
C TYR A 158 18.74 3.03 4.81
N GLY A 159 19.01 4.33 4.67
CA GLY A 159 19.54 4.96 3.47
C GLY A 159 20.88 4.41 2.98
N ASP A 160 21.73 3.85 3.86
CA ASP A 160 22.99 3.20 3.44
C ASP A 160 22.75 1.89 2.67
N MET A 161 21.60 1.28 2.84
CA MET A 161 21.19 0.05 2.14
C MET A 161 20.41 0.35 0.86
N VAL A 162 19.71 1.49 0.79
CA VAL A 162 18.81 1.85 -0.31
C VAL A 162 19.56 2.63 -1.40
N SER A 163 19.70 2.02 -2.59
CA SER A 163 20.33 2.65 -3.74
C SER A 163 19.34 3.52 -4.54
N HIS A 164 18.12 3.04 -4.77
CA HIS A 164 17.10 3.71 -5.55
C HIS A 164 15.75 3.69 -4.82
N VAL A 165 15.01 4.78 -4.94
CA VAL A 165 13.68 4.97 -4.34
C VAL A 165 12.70 5.35 -5.45
N ILE A 166 11.69 4.51 -5.67
CA ILE A 166 10.65 4.73 -6.68
C ILE A 166 9.34 4.99 -5.96
N VAL A 167 8.88 6.23 -6.01
CA VAL A 167 7.66 6.73 -5.34
C VAL A 167 6.60 7.02 -6.39
N ILE A 168 5.48 6.32 -6.35
CA ILE A 168 4.42 6.43 -7.36
C ILE A 168 3.11 6.84 -6.68
N ALA A 169 2.44 7.88 -7.18
CA ALA A 169 1.14 8.35 -6.66
C ALA A 169 1.12 8.44 -5.11
N SER A 170 2.09 9.13 -4.51
CA SER A 170 2.27 9.16 -3.06
C SER A 170 2.64 10.53 -2.54
N THR A 171 2.77 10.66 -1.22
CA THR A 171 2.95 11.93 -0.53
C THR A 171 3.93 11.80 0.64
N PRO A 172 4.68 12.86 0.99
CA PRO A 172 5.52 12.88 2.18
C PRO A 172 4.74 13.06 3.50
N ARG A 173 3.46 13.40 3.44
CA ARG A 173 2.51 13.47 4.57
C ARG A 173 1.08 13.41 4.09
N LEU A 174 0.20 12.85 4.89
CA LEU A 174 -1.21 12.76 4.52
C LEU A 174 -1.89 14.13 4.66
N SER A 175 -2.73 14.48 3.67
CA SER A 175 -3.53 15.71 3.71
C SER A 175 -4.69 15.59 4.71
N ALA A 176 -5.20 16.75 5.18
CA ALA A 176 -6.40 16.77 6.01
C ALA A 176 -7.61 16.12 5.32
N GLN A 177 -7.74 16.27 4.00
CA GLN A 177 -8.79 15.66 3.21
C GLN A 177 -8.69 14.13 3.23
N SER A 178 -7.50 13.57 3.01
CA SER A 178 -7.27 12.12 3.03
C SER A 178 -7.49 11.54 4.43
N ILE A 179 -7.06 12.26 5.49
CA ILE A 179 -7.36 11.89 6.89
C ILE A 179 -8.87 11.88 7.14
N ALA A 180 -9.63 12.85 6.58
CA ALA A 180 -11.08 12.90 6.73
C ALA A 180 -11.77 11.70 6.06
N PHE A 181 -11.36 11.28 4.85
CA PHE A 181 -11.87 10.07 4.22
C PHE A 181 -11.58 8.81 5.05
N ASN A 182 -10.36 8.68 5.57
CA ASN A 182 -10.02 7.57 6.47
C ASN A 182 -10.87 7.59 7.74
N ALA A 183 -11.13 8.77 8.31
CA ALA A 183 -11.99 8.92 9.49
C ALA A 183 -13.42 8.48 9.22
N VAL A 184 -14.01 8.82 8.06
CA VAL A 184 -15.35 8.35 7.66
C VAL A 184 -15.38 6.82 7.55
N GLY A 185 -14.40 6.22 6.88
CA GLY A 185 -14.29 4.76 6.76
C GLY A 185 -14.18 4.07 8.12
N ARG A 186 -13.32 4.59 9.01
CA ARG A 186 -13.19 4.04 10.38
C ARG A 186 -14.49 4.19 11.18
N ASN A 187 -15.15 5.35 11.10
CA ASN A 187 -16.42 5.56 11.80
C ASN A 187 -17.51 4.61 11.29
N ALA A 188 -17.57 4.33 9.99
CA ALA A 188 -18.51 3.35 9.45
C ALA A 188 -18.29 1.96 10.08
N ILE A 189 -17.05 1.49 10.17
CA ILE A 189 -16.70 0.22 10.81
C ILE A 189 -17.04 0.22 12.31
N LEU A 190 -16.63 1.26 13.04
CA LEU A 190 -16.84 1.36 14.50
C LEU A 190 -18.32 1.47 14.88
N SER A 191 -19.16 1.98 13.98
CA SER A 191 -20.61 2.12 14.18
C SER A 191 -21.41 0.90 13.71
N ASP A 192 -20.75 -0.09 13.08
CA ASP A 192 -21.43 -1.32 12.67
C ASP A 192 -21.85 -2.13 13.90
N PRO A 193 -23.13 -2.56 14.01
CA PRO A 193 -23.60 -3.35 15.14
C PRO A 193 -22.78 -4.62 15.41
N ASN A 194 -22.22 -5.23 14.36
CA ASN A 194 -21.45 -6.46 14.45
C ASN A 194 -19.97 -6.22 14.75
N PHE A 195 -19.52 -4.96 14.89
CA PHE A 195 -18.12 -4.65 15.21
C PHE A 195 -17.70 -5.20 16.57
N ASN A 196 -18.61 -5.25 17.54
CA ASN A 196 -18.43 -5.85 18.87
C ASN A 196 -17.08 -5.47 19.54
N ASN A 197 -16.72 -4.20 19.53
CA ASN A 197 -15.43 -3.69 20.03
C ASN A 197 -14.22 -4.45 19.44
N GLY A 198 -14.28 -4.84 18.18
CA GLY A 198 -13.23 -5.55 17.48
C GLY A 198 -13.18 -7.07 17.72
N ASN A 199 -14.12 -7.63 18.53
CA ASN A 199 -14.15 -9.05 18.89
C ASN A 199 -15.22 -9.80 18.06
N TYR A 200 -15.07 -9.83 16.74
CA TYR A 200 -16.04 -10.44 15.81
C TYR A 200 -15.50 -11.70 15.10
N TYR A 201 -14.27 -12.16 15.39
CA TYR A 201 -13.65 -13.27 14.64
C TYR A 201 -14.40 -14.61 14.77
N HIS A 202 -15.18 -14.79 15.84
CA HIS A 202 -16.01 -15.99 16.07
C HIS A 202 -17.51 -15.67 16.03
N ALA A 203 -17.90 -14.53 15.43
CA ALA A 203 -19.28 -14.06 15.31
C ALA A 203 -19.53 -13.45 13.92
N GLU A 204 -20.64 -12.75 13.74
CA GLU A 204 -20.92 -11.99 12.53
C GLU A 204 -19.93 -10.82 12.40
N LYS A 205 -19.38 -10.66 11.19
CA LYS A 205 -18.40 -9.60 10.89
C LYS A 205 -19.10 -8.25 10.67
N PRO A 206 -18.39 -7.13 10.89
CA PRO A 206 -18.90 -5.78 10.59
C PRO A 206 -18.88 -5.48 9.09
N GLU A 207 -19.63 -6.26 8.32
CA GLU A 207 -19.61 -6.25 6.85
C GLU A 207 -20.11 -4.94 6.27
N LYS A 208 -21.19 -4.36 6.86
CA LYS A 208 -21.76 -3.09 6.38
C LYS A 208 -20.77 -1.94 6.56
N GLY A 209 -20.15 -1.84 7.73
CA GLY A 209 -19.17 -0.81 8.02
C GLY A 209 -17.94 -0.91 7.12
N LEU A 210 -17.42 -2.12 6.93
CA LEU A 210 -16.27 -2.35 6.06
C LEU A 210 -16.60 -2.10 4.58
N ALA A 211 -17.80 -2.48 4.13
CA ALA A 211 -18.28 -2.19 2.77
C ALA A 211 -18.38 -0.67 2.52
N ILE A 212 -18.96 0.09 3.46
CA ILE A 212 -19.03 1.56 3.35
C ILE A 212 -17.63 2.18 3.31
N ALA A 213 -16.70 1.72 4.15
CA ALA A 213 -15.32 2.18 4.13
C ALA A 213 -14.66 1.94 2.76
N ARG A 214 -14.94 0.80 2.11
CA ARG A 214 -14.46 0.49 0.76
C ARG A 214 -15.13 1.35 -0.30
N MET A 215 -16.42 1.63 -0.20
CA MET A 215 -17.16 2.52 -1.11
C MET A 215 -16.53 3.92 -1.10
N VAL A 216 -16.25 4.48 0.08
CA VAL A 216 -15.53 5.76 0.22
C VAL A 216 -14.17 5.70 -0.47
N GLY A 217 -13.41 4.61 -0.29
CA GLY A 217 -12.15 4.39 -1.00
C GLY A 217 -12.31 4.47 -2.51
N HIS A 218 -13.29 3.75 -3.09
CA HIS A 218 -13.52 3.76 -4.54
C HIS A 218 -13.93 5.13 -5.10
N ILE A 219 -14.63 5.95 -4.31
CA ILE A 219 -14.91 7.35 -4.69
C ILE A 219 -13.60 8.13 -4.80
N THR A 220 -12.64 7.89 -3.91
CA THR A 220 -11.36 8.61 -3.91
C THR A 220 -10.34 8.09 -4.94
N TYR A 221 -10.51 6.87 -5.42
CA TYR A 221 -9.58 6.25 -6.38
C TYR A 221 -9.86 6.66 -7.83
N LEU A 222 -11.10 6.99 -8.17
CA LEU A 222 -11.48 7.46 -9.49
C LEU A 222 -11.59 8.99 -9.53
N CYS A 223 -11.26 9.62 -10.64
CA CYS A 223 -11.55 11.03 -10.86
C CYS A 223 -12.97 11.23 -11.41
N GLU A 224 -13.42 12.50 -11.48
CA GLU A 224 -14.75 12.83 -11.99
C GLU A 224 -14.95 12.36 -13.44
N GLU A 225 -13.94 12.58 -14.29
CA GLU A 225 -13.97 12.18 -15.70
C GLU A 225 -14.14 10.66 -15.85
N ALA A 226 -13.35 9.87 -15.10
CA ALA A 226 -13.45 8.41 -15.12
C ALA A 226 -14.82 7.93 -14.60
N MET A 227 -15.37 8.56 -13.56
CA MET A 227 -16.71 8.28 -13.06
C MET A 227 -17.77 8.60 -14.10
N HIS A 228 -17.63 9.75 -14.80
CA HIS A 228 -18.55 10.16 -15.84
C HIS A 228 -18.50 9.23 -17.05
N GLU A 229 -17.33 8.89 -17.56
CA GLU A 229 -17.17 7.95 -18.67
C GLU A 229 -17.78 6.58 -18.36
N LYS A 230 -17.50 6.08 -17.15
CA LYS A 230 -17.89 4.74 -16.75
C LYS A 230 -19.38 4.61 -16.47
N PHE A 231 -19.99 5.60 -15.84
CA PHE A 231 -21.35 5.50 -15.31
C PHE A 231 -22.29 6.60 -15.84
N ALA A 232 -21.81 7.81 -16.08
CA ALA A 232 -22.62 8.99 -16.34
C ALA A 232 -23.76 9.11 -15.32
N ARG A 233 -25.00 9.24 -15.80
CA ARG A 233 -26.23 9.19 -15.00
C ARG A 233 -27.14 8.02 -15.42
N ARG A 234 -26.52 6.92 -15.86
CA ARG A 234 -27.26 5.75 -16.32
C ARG A 234 -27.97 5.05 -15.16
N PHE A 235 -29.20 4.62 -15.39
CA PHE A 235 -29.92 3.77 -14.46
C PHE A 235 -29.47 2.32 -14.57
N GLN A 236 -29.49 1.62 -13.44
CA GLN A 236 -29.18 0.19 -13.37
C GLN A 236 -30.39 -0.63 -13.82
N ASP A 237 -30.28 -1.29 -14.99
CA ASP A 237 -31.29 -2.19 -15.56
C ASP A 237 -32.73 -1.62 -15.65
N LYS A 238 -32.87 -0.30 -15.86
CA LYS A 238 -34.16 0.39 -15.97
C LYS A 238 -34.02 1.74 -16.68
N ASP A 239 -35.17 2.36 -17.06
CA ASP A 239 -35.21 3.62 -17.80
C ASP A 239 -35.67 4.83 -16.96
N SER A 240 -36.10 4.59 -15.70
CA SER A 240 -36.65 5.64 -14.84
C SER A 240 -36.42 5.33 -13.36
N PRO A 241 -36.44 6.33 -12.46
CA PRO A 241 -36.29 6.12 -11.04
C PRO A 241 -37.48 5.36 -10.42
N ASN A 242 -37.19 4.54 -9.39
CA ASN A 242 -38.20 3.79 -8.64
C ASN A 242 -38.91 4.62 -7.55
N PHE A 243 -38.40 5.82 -7.22
CA PHE A 243 -38.86 6.68 -6.12
C PHE A 243 -38.89 5.97 -4.75
N ASN A 244 -37.91 5.05 -4.53
CA ASN A 244 -37.65 4.40 -3.25
C ASN A 244 -36.14 4.50 -2.88
N PHE A 245 -35.67 3.76 -1.85
CA PHE A 245 -34.28 3.77 -1.44
C PHE A 245 -33.48 2.57 -1.98
N ASP A 246 -33.95 1.88 -2.99
CA ASP A 246 -33.21 0.85 -3.69
C ASP A 246 -32.20 1.48 -4.67
N ILE A 247 -31.33 0.64 -5.25
CA ILE A 247 -30.36 1.05 -6.25
C ILE A 247 -31.07 1.57 -7.51
N ASP A 248 -30.81 2.82 -7.86
CA ASP A 248 -31.31 3.44 -9.09
C ASP A 248 -30.23 3.56 -10.16
N PHE A 249 -29.00 3.96 -9.80
CA PHE A 249 -27.94 4.26 -10.75
C PHE A 249 -26.86 3.18 -10.80
N GLU A 250 -26.22 3.02 -11.97
CA GLU A 250 -25.09 2.09 -12.16
C GLU A 250 -23.94 2.32 -11.16
N VAL A 251 -23.66 3.57 -10.83
CA VAL A 251 -22.58 3.91 -9.86
C VAL A 251 -22.90 3.38 -8.45
N GLU A 252 -24.18 3.36 -8.04
CA GLU A 252 -24.59 2.79 -6.75
C GLU A 252 -24.36 1.28 -6.73
N SER A 253 -24.76 0.59 -7.80
CA SER A 253 -24.53 -0.84 -7.99
C SER A 253 -23.04 -1.18 -7.99
N TYR A 254 -22.24 -0.38 -8.69
CA TYR A 254 -20.78 -0.53 -8.69
C TYR A 254 -20.19 -0.41 -7.29
N LEU A 255 -20.54 0.63 -6.53
CA LEU A 255 -20.04 0.83 -5.18
C LEU A 255 -20.46 -0.30 -4.24
N ALA A 256 -21.72 -0.73 -4.31
CA ALA A 256 -22.22 -1.86 -3.52
C ALA A 256 -21.44 -3.15 -3.82
N HIS A 257 -21.19 -3.45 -5.10
CA HIS A 257 -20.40 -4.61 -5.53
C HIS A 257 -18.94 -4.53 -5.02
N GLN A 258 -18.31 -3.36 -5.11
CA GLN A 258 -16.94 -3.17 -4.61
C GLN A 258 -16.86 -3.32 -3.08
N GLY A 259 -17.85 -2.82 -2.36
CA GLY A 259 -17.98 -2.99 -0.93
C GLY A 259 -18.08 -4.47 -0.55
N GLN A 260 -19.02 -5.20 -1.16
CA GLN A 260 -19.24 -6.63 -0.87
C GLN A 260 -18.01 -7.48 -1.19
N THR A 261 -17.41 -7.30 -2.37
CA THR A 261 -16.19 -8.02 -2.75
C THR A 261 -15.02 -7.77 -1.77
N PHE A 262 -14.96 -6.60 -1.18
CA PHE A 262 -13.92 -6.27 -0.22
C PHE A 262 -14.10 -6.95 1.12
N VAL A 263 -15.32 -7.07 1.62
CA VAL A 263 -15.68 -7.78 2.86
C VAL A 263 -15.16 -9.22 2.85
N ASP A 264 -15.24 -9.91 1.72
CA ASP A 264 -14.81 -11.31 1.59
C ASP A 264 -13.30 -11.50 1.71
N ARG A 265 -12.50 -10.46 1.48
CA ARG A 265 -11.04 -10.56 1.39
C ARG A 265 -10.25 -9.72 2.39
N PHE A 266 -10.90 -8.85 3.16
CA PHE A 266 -10.19 -7.94 4.06
C PHE A 266 -10.78 -7.96 5.46
N ASP A 267 -9.92 -7.62 6.45
CA ASP A 267 -10.29 -7.58 7.86
C ASP A 267 -10.57 -6.14 8.32
N ALA A 268 -11.68 -5.93 9.03
CA ALA A 268 -12.10 -4.62 9.48
C ALA A 268 -11.14 -4.00 10.52
N ASN A 269 -10.63 -4.79 11.47
CA ASN A 269 -9.61 -4.31 12.41
C ASN A 269 -8.34 -3.92 11.67
N SER A 270 -7.85 -4.73 10.73
CA SER A 270 -6.68 -4.38 9.91
C SER A 270 -6.89 -3.07 9.16
N TYR A 271 -8.08 -2.81 8.62
CA TYR A 271 -8.40 -1.52 7.98
C TYR A 271 -8.26 -0.35 8.96
N LEU A 272 -8.74 -0.50 10.21
CA LEU A 272 -8.60 0.54 11.24
C LEU A 272 -7.13 0.85 11.52
N TYR A 273 -6.31 -0.17 11.75
CA TYR A 273 -4.89 -0.02 12.09
C TYR A 273 -4.06 0.53 10.94
N ILE A 274 -4.25 0.03 9.72
CA ILE A 274 -3.50 0.49 8.55
C ILE A 274 -3.84 1.95 8.20
N THR A 275 -5.13 2.31 8.18
CA THR A 275 -5.51 3.70 7.92
C THR A 275 -5.01 4.65 9.01
N LYS A 276 -4.89 4.17 10.25
CA LYS A 276 -4.31 4.95 11.34
C LYS A 276 -2.80 5.13 11.18
N ALA A 277 -2.08 4.10 10.75
CA ALA A 277 -0.65 4.18 10.45
C ALA A 277 -0.38 5.21 9.32
N VAL A 278 -1.22 5.22 8.30
CA VAL A 278 -1.14 6.19 7.19
C VAL A 278 -1.44 7.61 7.67
N ASP A 279 -2.45 7.81 8.53
CA ASP A 279 -2.78 9.14 9.09
C ASP A 279 -1.60 9.75 9.89
N TYR A 280 -0.80 8.91 10.54
CA TYR A 280 0.34 9.36 11.35
C TYR A 280 1.59 9.66 10.53
N PHE A 281 1.62 9.25 9.25
CA PHE A 281 2.78 9.49 8.40
C PHE A 281 2.94 10.96 8.06
N ASP A 282 4.01 11.57 8.61
CA ASP A 282 4.42 12.95 8.36
C ASP A 282 5.94 13.09 8.53
N ILE A 283 6.64 13.06 7.40
CA ILE A 283 8.12 13.19 7.39
C ILE A 283 8.53 14.55 7.95
N ALA A 284 7.84 15.62 7.57
CA ALA A 284 8.22 16.96 8.00
C ALA A 284 8.11 17.14 9.51
N LYS A 285 7.12 16.52 10.15
CA LYS A 285 6.95 16.55 11.61
C LYS A 285 8.10 15.81 12.31
N LYS A 286 8.50 14.64 11.81
CA LYS A 286 9.56 13.81 12.40
C LYS A 286 10.94 14.48 12.28
N TYR A 287 11.23 15.12 11.15
CA TYR A 287 12.55 15.69 10.83
C TYR A 287 12.57 17.24 10.85
N VAL A 288 11.52 17.87 11.36
CA VAL A 288 11.32 19.35 11.41
C VAL A 288 10.99 19.99 10.04
N SER A 289 11.51 19.44 8.94
CA SER A 289 11.13 19.80 7.57
C SER A 289 11.51 18.69 6.60
N LEU A 290 10.94 18.70 5.38
CA LEU A 290 11.29 17.74 4.34
C LEU A 290 12.75 17.87 3.90
N GLU A 291 13.26 19.09 3.79
CA GLU A 291 14.65 19.37 3.40
C GLU A 291 15.62 18.76 4.43
N LYS A 292 15.31 18.89 5.72
CA LYS A 292 16.15 18.28 6.78
C LYS A 292 16.10 16.75 6.75
N ALA A 293 14.94 16.17 6.43
CA ALA A 293 14.78 14.73 6.34
C ALA A 293 15.72 14.10 5.30
N PHE A 294 15.78 14.70 4.11
CA PHE A 294 16.53 14.12 3.00
C PHE A 294 18.01 14.55 2.94
N LYS A 295 18.49 15.36 3.89
CA LYS A 295 19.84 15.92 3.87
C LYS A 295 20.94 14.84 3.71
N ASP A 296 20.85 13.76 4.46
CA ASP A 296 21.90 12.75 4.56
C ASP A 296 21.63 11.50 3.71
N THR A 297 20.48 11.42 3.00
CA THR A 297 20.19 10.30 2.12
C THR A 297 21.13 10.26 0.91
N LYS A 298 21.43 9.06 0.41
CA LYS A 298 22.38 8.84 -0.71
C LYS A 298 21.71 8.22 -1.93
N SER A 299 20.44 7.89 -1.82
CA SER A 299 19.68 7.21 -2.86
C SER A 299 19.42 8.11 -4.07
N LYS A 300 19.24 7.50 -5.23
CA LYS A 300 18.61 8.12 -6.41
C LYS A 300 17.08 8.01 -6.28
N TYR A 301 16.35 9.01 -6.73
CA TYR A 301 14.89 9.08 -6.58
C TYR A 301 14.19 9.17 -7.93
N LEU A 302 13.14 8.36 -8.09
CA LEU A 302 12.14 8.53 -9.15
C LEU A 302 10.79 8.80 -8.49
N VAL A 303 10.18 9.92 -8.82
CA VAL A 303 8.84 10.30 -8.35
C VAL A 303 7.90 10.35 -9.55
N ILE A 304 6.82 9.56 -9.50
CA ILE A 304 5.78 9.52 -10.54
C ILE A 304 4.47 9.97 -9.92
N SER A 305 3.78 10.92 -10.56
CA SER A 305 2.43 11.33 -10.22
C SER A 305 1.50 11.24 -11.43
N PHE A 306 0.20 11.35 -11.21
CA PHE A 306 -0.82 11.29 -12.27
C PHE A 306 -1.66 12.57 -12.25
N SER A 307 -1.98 13.11 -13.44
CA SER A 307 -2.62 14.42 -13.57
C SER A 307 -4.01 14.49 -12.94
N SER A 308 -4.76 13.38 -12.94
CA SER A 308 -6.12 13.30 -12.41
C SER A 308 -6.22 12.74 -10.98
N ASP A 309 -5.07 12.42 -10.35
CA ASP A 309 -5.05 11.93 -8.96
C ASP A 309 -5.39 13.07 -8.00
N TRP A 310 -6.57 13.01 -7.40
CA TRP A 310 -7.04 14.00 -6.44
C TRP A 310 -6.96 13.52 -4.98
N LEU A 311 -6.67 12.22 -4.76
CA LEU A 311 -6.35 11.68 -3.44
C LEU A 311 -4.93 12.06 -3.00
N PHE A 312 -3.95 11.89 -3.92
CA PHE A 312 -2.57 12.37 -3.77
C PHE A 312 -2.18 13.25 -4.97
N PRO A 313 -2.63 14.52 -4.98
CA PRO A 313 -2.41 15.41 -6.10
C PRO A 313 -0.93 15.60 -6.43
N SER A 314 -0.62 15.82 -7.71
CA SER A 314 0.74 16.06 -8.21
C SER A 314 1.48 17.19 -7.47
N SER A 315 0.75 18.13 -6.85
CA SER A 315 1.34 19.19 -6.01
C SER A 315 2.12 18.63 -4.81
N GLN A 316 1.67 17.52 -4.21
CA GLN A 316 2.35 16.87 -3.09
C GLN A 316 3.63 16.15 -3.56
N SER A 317 3.60 15.50 -4.73
CA SER A 317 4.80 14.94 -5.36
C SER A 317 5.81 16.02 -5.73
N LYS A 318 5.37 17.18 -6.24
CA LYS A 318 6.22 18.33 -6.55
C LYS A 318 6.86 18.94 -5.30
N GLU A 319 6.16 18.95 -4.15
CA GLU A 319 6.73 19.35 -2.85
C GLU A 319 7.89 18.43 -2.44
N LEU A 320 7.71 17.11 -2.56
CA LEU A 320 8.78 16.13 -2.31
C LEU A 320 9.98 16.35 -3.23
N VAL A 321 9.72 16.48 -4.54
CA VAL A 321 10.77 16.71 -5.55
C VAL A 321 11.56 17.98 -5.25
N LYS A 322 10.87 19.07 -4.87
CA LYS A 322 11.52 20.32 -4.49
C LYS A 322 12.48 20.12 -3.29
N ALA A 323 12.04 19.43 -2.23
CA ALA A 323 12.89 19.17 -1.08
C ALA A 323 14.11 18.31 -1.43
N LEU A 324 13.97 17.33 -2.33
CA LEU A 324 15.07 16.52 -2.82
C LEU A 324 16.07 17.37 -3.65
N MET A 325 15.58 18.24 -4.54
CA MET A 325 16.42 19.13 -5.37
C MET A 325 17.18 20.15 -4.51
N GLU A 326 16.56 20.72 -3.47
CA GLU A 326 17.22 21.63 -2.52
C GLU A 326 18.40 20.97 -1.80
N ASN A 327 18.30 19.65 -1.57
CA ASN A 327 19.38 18.83 -1.05
C ASN A 327 20.34 18.29 -2.12
N LYS A 328 20.22 18.74 -3.38
CA LYS A 328 21.04 18.29 -4.52
C LYS A 328 21.02 16.76 -4.70
N LYS A 329 19.88 16.12 -4.43
CA LYS A 329 19.71 14.69 -4.64
C LYS A 329 19.51 14.41 -6.14
N ASP A 330 19.96 13.24 -6.58
CA ASP A 330 19.65 12.74 -7.91
C ASP A 330 18.16 12.36 -7.94
N VAL A 331 17.33 13.19 -8.57
CA VAL A 331 15.89 13.03 -8.61
C VAL A 331 15.34 13.22 -10.02
N SER A 332 14.60 12.24 -10.49
CA SER A 332 13.78 12.30 -11.70
C SER A 332 12.31 12.43 -11.33
N TYR A 333 11.57 13.30 -12.02
CA TYR A 333 10.14 13.47 -11.80
C TYR A 333 9.37 13.33 -13.11
N CYS A 334 8.26 12.58 -13.07
CA CYS A 334 7.36 12.45 -14.20
C CYS A 334 5.90 12.56 -13.74
N GLU A 335 5.14 13.47 -14.37
CA GLU A 335 3.68 13.55 -14.24
C GLU A 335 3.05 12.90 -15.48
N ILE A 336 2.42 11.74 -15.27
CA ILE A 336 1.74 10.99 -16.33
C ILE A 336 0.34 11.57 -16.51
N GLN A 337 0.01 11.96 -17.76
CA GLN A 337 -1.36 12.36 -18.10
C GLN A 337 -2.23 11.11 -18.16
N SER A 338 -3.20 11.02 -17.29
CA SER A 338 -4.13 9.89 -17.20
C SER A 338 -5.48 10.35 -16.64
N PRO A 339 -6.60 9.85 -17.16
CA PRO A 339 -7.93 10.11 -16.62
C PRO A 339 -8.32 9.14 -15.50
N CYS A 340 -7.44 8.21 -15.08
CA CYS A 340 -7.79 7.08 -14.22
C CYS A 340 -7.78 7.41 -12.71
N GLY A 341 -7.54 8.68 -12.32
CA GLY A 341 -7.47 9.06 -10.92
C GLY A 341 -6.28 8.43 -10.19
N HIS A 342 -6.48 8.07 -8.93
CA HIS A 342 -5.44 7.43 -8.12
C HIS A 342 -5.12 6.01 -8.59
N ASP A 343 -6.12 5.26 -9.11
CA ASP A 343 -5.90 3.90 -9.63
C ASP A 343 -4.96 3.85 -10.86
N ALA A 344 -4.63 5.00 -11.45
CA ALA A 344 -3.69 5.10 -12.57
C ALA A 344 -2.34 4.40 -12.29
N PHE A 345 -1.87 4.35 -11.04
CA PHE A 345 -0.62 3.66 -10.70
C PHE A 345 -0.69 2.13 -10.90
N LEU A 346 -1.88 1.55 -10.96
CA LEU A 346 -2.12 0.14 -11.29
C LEU A 346 -2.45 -0.08 -12.77
N LEU A 347 -2.93 0.95 -13.47
CA LEU A 347 -3.48 0.85 -14.83
C LEU A 347 -2.49 1.33 -15.91
N GLU A 348 -1.70 2.37 -15.64
CA GLU A 348 -0.76 2.97 -16.60
C GLU A 348 0.59 2.22 -16.65
N TYR A 349 0.54 0.89 -16.63
CA TYR A 349 1.73 0.03 -16.50
C TYR A 349 2.71 0.15 -17.68
N GLU A 350 2.27 0.38 -18.91
CA GLU A 350 3.15 0.51 -20.06
C GLU A 350 4.05 1.76 -19.95
N THR A 351 3.46 2.90 -19.62
CA THR A 351 4.18 4.17 -19.46
C THR A 351 5.12 4.11 -18.27
N GLN A 352 4.64 3.59 -17.13
CA GLN A 352 5.46 3.38 -15.94
C GLN A 352 6.64 2.44 -16.22
N THR A 353 6.42 1.34 -16.95
CA THR A 353 7.49 0.40 -17.33
C THR A 353 8.62 1.09 -18.08
N ARG A 354 8.30 1.94 -19.08
CA ARG A 354 9.33 2.68 -19.82
C ARG A 354 10.13 3.62 -18.93
N ILE A 355 9.46 4.35 -18.05
CA ILE A 355 10.09 5.31 -17.13
C ILE A 355 10.98 4.58 -16.12
N ILE A 356 10.46 3.54 -15.46
CA ILE A 356 11.18 2.79 -14.42
C ILE A 356 12.39 2.07 -15.02
N ARG A 357 12.25 1.42 -16.18
CA ARG A 357 13.39 0.77 -16.84
C ARG A 357 14.46 1.76 -17.24
N SER A 358 14.09 2.93 -17.77
CA SER A 358 15.05 3.99 -18.09
C SER A 358 15.80 4.46 -16.84
N PHE A 359 15.08 4.68 -15.73
CA PHE A 359 15.68 5.10 -14.46
C PHE A 359 16.65 4.05 -13.90
N LEU A 360 16.30 2.77 -13.94
CA LEU A 360 17.13 1.67 -13.45
C LEU A 360 18.32 1.32 -14.37
N CYS A 361 18.36 1.82 -15.60
CA CYS A 361 19.46 1.60 -16.55
C CYS A 361 20.49 2.76 -16.57
N THR A 362 20.35 3.78 -15.75
CA THR A 362 21.24 4.98 -15.72
C THR A 362 22.45 4.84 -14.79
N ASP A 363 22.87 3.63 -14.46
CA ASP A 363 24.10 3.35 -13.69
C ASP A 363 25.32 3.14 -14.57
#